data_8e03627873927301597efd0af7ae0133
#
_entry.id   8e03627873927301597efd0af7ae0133
#
_cell.length_a   1.000
_cell.length_b   1.000
_cell.length_c   1.000
_cell.angle_alpha   90.00
_cell.angle_beta   90.00
_cell.angle_gamma   90.00
#
_symmetry.space_group_name_H-M   'P 1'
#
loop_
_entity.id
_entity.type
_entity.pdbx_description
1 polymer ?
#
loop_
_entity_poly.entity_id
_entity_poly.type
_entity_poly.pdbx_seq_one_letter_code
_entity_poly.pdbx_strand_id
1 'polypeptide(L)'
;MQTVSKPIRAEKKQQTRQALLDAALELMASGRGFSAISLREVTRQVGIVPAAFYRHFPDMDSLGLALVEQVSSTFREVIRLVRRNEIERQGAITASVRIFVEYAEAHRLLFLFLAREQFGGSAAVRQAVATVQQHFIADLQADLALSSKLTHLGPADLEILASLIVKTVFSTLPELINPSDDQPTASPGTVSQMEDKLRFILIGGKHWRGIAAGRIADE
;
A
#
# COMPACT_ATOMS: atom_id res chain seq x y z
N MET A 1 1.05 -31.72 -29.12
CA MET A 1 1.00 -30.40 -29.77
C MET A 1 -0.14 -29.64 -29.16
N GLN A 2 0.15 -28.73 -28.19
CA GLN A 2 -0.85 -27.87 -27.61
C GLN A 2 -1.07 -26.68 -28.54
N THR A 3 -2.27 -26.53 -29.07
CA THR A 3 -2.72 -25.39 -29.87
C THR A 3 -2.81 -24.17 -28.97
N VAL A 4 -1.82 -23.28 -29.04
CA VAL A 4 -1.88 -21.94 -28.40
C VAL A 4 -2.92 -21.14 -29.17
N SER A 5 -4.11 -21.01 -28.57
CA SER A 5 -5.19 -20.17 -29.10
C SER A 5 -4.71 -18.71 -29.14
N LYS A 6 -4.88 -18.04 -30.32
CA LYS A 6 -4.60 -16.59 -30.42
C LYS A 6 -5.48 -15.82 -29.42
N PRO A 7 -4.89 -14.97 -28.57
CA PRO A 7 -5.69 -14.19 -27.61
C PRO A 7 -6.72 -13.32 -28.32
N ILE A 8 -7.94 -13.30 -27.76
CA ILE A 8 -9.05 -12.49 -28.23
C ILE A 8 -8.62 -11.00 -28.14
N ARG A 9 -9.14 -10.14 -29.04
CA ARG A 9 -8.80 -8.71 -29.11
C ARG A 9 -8.88 -7.99 -27.74
N ALA A 10 -9.82 -8.39 -26.90
CA ALA A 10 -9.97 -7.86 -25.54
C ALA A 10 -8.79 -8.26 -24.63
N GLU A 11 -8.33 -9.49 -24.71
CA GLU A 11 -7.17 -9.99 -23.95
C GLU A 11 -5.89 -9.25 -24.32
N LYS A 12 -5.65 -9.05 -25.63
CA LYS A 12 -4.50 -8.25 -26.10
C LYS A 12 -4.54 -6.81 -25.60
N LYS A 13 -5.75 -6.20 -25.56
CA LYS A 13 -5.92 -4.86 -25.04
C LYS A 13 -5.56 -4.81 -23.54
N GLN A 14 -6.02 -5.79 -22.77
CA GLN A 14 -5.72 -5.86 -21.34
C GLN A 14 -4.23 -6.15 -21.07
N GLN A 15 -3.63 -7.05 -21.85
CA GLN A 15 -2.18 -7.32 -21.78
C GLN A 15 -1.34 -6.08 -22.04
N THR A 16 -1.68 -5.30 -23.09
CA THR A 16 -0.96 -4.04 -23.39
C THR A 16 -1.18 -3.01 -22.28
N ARG A 17 -2.39 -2.93 -21.72
CA ARG A 17 -2.67 -2.03 -20.58
C ARG A 17 -1.82 -2.40 -19.37
N GLN A 18 -1.72 -3.68 -19.03
CA GLN A 18 -0.88 -4.14 -17.92
C GLN A 18 0.60 -3.88 -18.20
N ALA A 19 1.08 -4.17 -19.41
CA ALA A 19 2.47 -3.89 -19.78
C ALA A 19 2.86 -2.41 -19.63
N LEU A 20 1.92 -1.48 -19.87
CA LEU A 20 2.15 -0.04 -19.65
C LEU A 20 2.28 0.28 -18.15
N LEU A 21 1.48 -0.35 -17.29
CA LEU A 21 1.56 -0.19 -15.83
C LEU A 21 2.89 -0.75 -15.31
N ASP A 22 3.26 -1.95 -15.74
CA ASP A 22 4.49 -2.62 -15.34
C ASP A 22 5.73 -1.83 -15.79
N ALA A 23 5.74 -1.32 -17.03
CA ALA A 23 6.82 -0.49 -17.56
C ALA A 23 7.01 0.81 -16.76
N ALA A 24 5.91 1.45 -16.32
CA ALA A 24 6.01 2.63 -15.46
C ALA A 24 6.64 2.30 -14.12
N LEU A 25 6.24 1.19 -13.49
CA LEU A 25 6.81 0.74 -12.21
C LEU A 25 8.30 0.39 -12.35
N GLU A 26 8.70 -0.31 -13.43
CA GLU A 26 10.10 -0.66 -13.70
C GLU A 26 10.97 0.60 -13.89
N LEU A 27 10.47 1.60 -14.62
CA LEU A 27 11.16 2.89 -14.78
C LEU A 27 11.34 3.63 -13.45
N MET A 28 10.41 3.48 -12.51
CA MET A 28 10.51 4.03 -11.16
C MET A 28 11.51 3.25 -10.29
N ALA A 29 11.77 1.99 -10.56
CA ALA A 29 12.71 1.17 -9.79
C ALA A 29 14.12 1.76 -9.77
N SER A 30 14.49 2.53 -10.80
CA SER A 30 15.77 3.27 -10.88
C SER A 30 15.88 4.47 -9.92
N GLY A 31 14.92 4.70 -9.03
CA GLY A 31 14.94 5.81 -8.07
C GLY A 31 14.15 7.06 -8.51
N ARG A 32 13.59 7.06 -9.71
CA ARG A 32 12.82 8.21 -10.26
C ARG A 32 11.40 8.25 -9.71
N GLY A 33 10.88 9.43 -9.44
CA GLY A 33 9.45 9.63 -9.15
C GLY A 33 8.59 9.49 -10.41
N PHE A 34 7.31 9.18 -10.24
CA PHE A 34 6.36 8.97 -11.35
C PHE A 34 6.27 10.19 -12.28
N SER A 35 6.24 11.40 -11.73
CA SER A 35 6.18 12.66 -12.51
C SER A 35 7.42 12.94 -13.37
N ALA A 36 8.53 12.26 -13.09
CA ALA A 36 9.78 12.37 -13.88
C ALA A 36 9.83 11.35 -15.03
N ILE A 37 8.80 10.53 -15.21
CA ILE A 37 8.70 9.51 -16.26
C ILE A 37 7.79 10.05 -17.37
N SER A 38 8.27 9.99 -18.61
CA SER A 38 7.50 10.43 -19.75
C SER A 38 6.73 9.30 -20.42
N LEU A 39 5.59 9.63 -21.04
CA LEU A 39 4.83 8.71 -21.89
C LEU A 39 5.70 8.03 -22.94
N ARG A 40 6.68 8.76 -23.54
CA ARG A 40 7.59 8.21 -24.55
C ARG A 40 8.50 7.12 -23.99
N GLU A 41 8.96 7.26 -22.74
CA GLU A 41 9.78 6.22 -22.08
C GLU A 41 8.96 4.98 -21.81
N VAL A 42 7.75 5.13 -21.27
CA VAL A 42 6.83 4.02 -20.99
C VAL A 42 6.49 3.26 -22.29
N THR A 43 6.11 3.97 -23.35
CA THR A 43 5.74 3.31 -24.63
C THR A 43 6.94 2.65 -25.31
N ARG A 44 8.13 3.23 -25.20
CA ARG A 44 9.37 2.62 -25.70
C ARG A 44 9.70 1.32 -24.96
N GLN A 45 9.52 1.29 -23.64
CA GLN A 45 9.73 0.11 -22.82
C GLN A 45 8.81 -1.05 -23.24
N VAL A 46 7.56 -0.75 -23.56
CA VAL A 46 6.55 -1.73 -24.02
C VAL A 46 6.73 -2.09 -25.51
N GLY A 47 7.50 -1.32 -26.27
CA GLY A 47 7.71 -1.54 -27.70
C GLY A 47 6.52 -1.10 -28.57
N ILE A 48 5.76 -0.09 -28.13
CA ILE A 48 4.61 0.46 -28.88
C ILE A 48 4.84 1.91 -29.27
N VAL A 49 4.14 2.39 -30.30
CA VAL A 49 4.16 3.79 -30.68
C VAL A 49 3.38 4.67 -29.67
N PRO A 50 3.81 5.93 -29.42
CA PRO A 50 3.12 6.80 -28.47
C PRO A 50 1.62 6.97 -28.72
N ALA A 51 1.18 6.98 -29.97
CA ALA A 51 -0.24 7.06 -30.33
C ALA A 51 -1.06 5.85 -29.82
N ALA A 52 -0.44 4.69 -29.61
CA ALA A 52 -1.11 3.51 -29.09
C ALA A 52 -1.43 3.64 -27.56
N PHE A 53 -0.66 4.43 -26.82
CA PHE A 53 -0.88 4.71 -25.40
C PHE A 53 -2.30 5.27 -25.16
N TYR A 54 -2.72 6.23 -25.98
CA TYR A 54 -4.01 6.91 -25.83
C TYR A 54 -5.24 6.01 -26.02
N ARG A 55 -5.05 4.76 -26.49
CA ARG A 55 -6.11 3.73 -26.51
C ARG A 55 -6.33 3.09 -25.15
N HIS A 56 -5.40 3.29 -24.20
CA HIS A 56 -5.41 2.67 -22.87
C HIS A 56 -5.55 3.70 -21.75
N PHE A 57 -4.86 4.83 -21.89
CA PHE A 57 -4.86 5.92 -20.92
C PHE A 57 -4.91 7.27 -21.65
N PRO A 58 -5.77 8.21 -21.24
CA PRO A 58 -5.83 9.55 -21.84
C PRO A 58 -4.56 10.36 -21.59
N ASP A 59 -3.87 10.13 -20.46
CA ASP A 59 -2.67 10.83 -20.03
C ASP A 59 -1.86 10.00 -19.01
N MET A 60 -0.73 10.52 -18.56
CA MET A 60 0.12 9.86 -17.56
C MET A 60 -0.55 9.84 -16.18
N ASP A 61 -1.31 10.87 -15.80
CA ASP A 61 -2.03 10.87 -14.52
C ASP A 61 -3.04 9.72 -14.45
N SER A 62 -3.77 9.46 -15.55
CA SER A 62 -4.70 8.32 -15.64
C SER A 62 -3.99 6.96 -15.51
N LEU A 63 -2.75 6.84 -15.99
CA LEU A 63 -1.93 5.66 -15.75
C LEU A 63 -1.53 5.57 -14.27
N GLY A 64 -1.12 6.67 -13.66
CA GLY A 64 -0.81 6.73 -12.23
C GLY A 64 -2.00 6.39 -11.34
N LEU A 65 -3.20 6.89 -11.66
CA LEU A 65 -4.44 6.54 -10.96
C LEU A 65 -4.76 5.03 -11.06
N ALA A 66 -4.50 4.42 -12.21
CA ALA A 66 -4.68 2.98 -12.37
C ALA A 66 -3.68 2.17 -11.55
N LEU A 67 -2.45 2.67 -11.36
CA LEU A 67 -1.48 2.08 -10.42
C LEU A 67 -1.96 2.18 -8.97
N VAL A 68 -2.50 3.33 -8.55
CA VAL A 68 -3.10 3.49 -7.21
C VAL A 68 -4.24 2.49 -6.99
N GLU A 69 -5.12 2.29 -7.97
CA GLU A 69 -6.19 1.31 -7.89
C GLU A 69 -5.67 -0.13 -7.76
N GLN A 70 -4.62 -0.47 -8.51
CA GLN A 70 -3.97 -1.77 -8.41
C GLN A 70 -3.36 -1.99 -7.02
N VAL A 71 -2.66 -1.00 -6.45
CA VAL A 71 -2.16 -1.05 -5.07
C VAL A 71 -3.31 -1.22 -4.08
N SER A 72 -4.40 -0.46 -4.24
CA SER A 72 -5.56 -0.53 -3.35
C SER A 72 -6.20 -1.93 -3.34
N SER A 73 -6.32 -2.59 -4.49
CA SER A 73 -6.84 -3.96 -4.59
C SER A 73 -5.89 -4.97 -3.94
N THR A 74 -4.60 -4.83 -4.18
CA THR A 74 -3.52 -5.64 -3.60
C THR A 74 -3.52 -5.54 -2.07
N PHE A 75 -3.62 -4.33 -1.54
CA PHE A 75 -3.62 -4.11 -0.09
C PHE A 75 -4.88 -4.66 0.61
N ARG A 76 -6.04 -4.58 -0.03
CA ARG A 76 -7.27 -5.21 0.48
C ARG A 76 -7.12 -6.72 0.64
N GLU A 77 -6.36 -7.36 -0.22
CA GLU A 77 -6.06 -8.79 -0.10
C GLU A 77 -5.18 -9.10 1.11
N VAL A 78 -4.15 -8.29 1.38
CA VAL A 78 -3.34 -8.37 2.62
C VAL A 78 -4.22 -8.28 3.85
N ILE A 79 -5.10 -7.28 3.92
CA ILE A 79 -6.02 -7.11 5.06
C ILE A 79 -6.90 -8.35 5.25
N ARG A 80 -7.42 -8.94 4.17
CA ARG A 80 -8.20 -10.18 4.26
C ARG A 80 -7.39 -11.35 4.83
N LEU A 81 -6.13 -11.48 4.43
CA LEU A 81 -5.23 -12.52 4.94
C LEU A 81 -4.95 -12.33 6.43
N VAL A 82 -4.68 -11.08 6.85
CA VAL A 82 -4.47 -10.73 8.25
C VAL A 82 -5.72 -11.04 9.10
N ARG A 83 -6.90 -10.66 8.63
CA ARG A 83 -8.19 -10.93 9.32
C ARG A 83 -8.45 -12.43 9.50
N ARG A 84 -8.12 -13.26 8.50
CA ARG A 84 -8.31 -14.72 8.57
C ARG A 84 -7.44 -15.39 9.64
N ASN A 85 -6.30 -14.78 9.97
CA ASN A 85 -5.35 -15.32 10.95
C ASN A 85 -5.66 -14.92 12.41
N GLU A 86 -6.89 -14.47 12.69
CA GLU A 86 -7.42 -14.15 14.02
C GLU A 86 -6.54 -13.16 14.81
N ILE A 87 -6.87 -11.89 14.67
CA ILE A 87 -6.19 -10.73 15.34
C ILE A 87 -6.17 -10.87 16.88
N GLU A 88 -6.97 -11.75 17.47
CA GLU A 88 -7.09 -11.92 18.93
C GLU A 88 -6.08 -12.89 19.54
N ARG A 89 -5.34 -13.66 18.75
CA ARG A 89 -4.35 -14.62 19.28
C ARG A 89 -3.11 -13.92 19.80
N GLN A 90 -2.49 -14.52 20.81
CA GLN A 90 -1.14 -14.13 21.26
C GLN A 90 -0.17 -14.22 20.06
N GLY A 91 0.47 -13.11 19.70
CA GLY A 91 1.34 -13.04 18.50
C GLY A 91 0.66 -12.51 17.22
N ALA A 92 -0.60 -12.04 17.30
CA ALA A 92 -1.32 -11.49 16.15
C ALA A 92 -0.57 -10.36 15.43
N ILE A 93 0.14 -9.49 16.15
CA ILE A 93 0.95 -8.40 15.57
C ILE A 93 2.07 -8.99 14.72
N THR A 94 2.85 -9.91 15.26
CA THR A 94 3.96 -10.57 14.54
C THR A 94 3.45 -11.30 13.30
N ALA A 95 2.33 -12.03 13.41
CA ALA A 95 1.73 -12.70 12.27
C ALA A 95 1.25 -11.71 11.19
N SER A 96 0.62 -10.61 11.60
CA SER A 96 0.14 -9.56 10.70
C SER A 96 1.29 -8.84 9.98
N VAL A 97 2.34 -8.50 10.71
CA VAL A 97 3.55 -7.87 10.16
C VAL A 97 4.21 -8.81 9.15
N ARG A 98 4.38 -10.09 9.49
CA ARG A 98 4.98 -11.07 8.57
C ARG A 98 4.19 -11.18 7.28
N ILE A 99 2.86 -11.36 7.35
CA ILE A 99 2.00 -11.43 6.17
C ILE A 99 2.14 -10.16 5.33
N PHE A 100 2.15 -8.99 5.97
CA PHE A 100 2.32 -7.72 5.29
C PHE A 100 3.67 -7.62 4.57
N VAL A 101 4.76 -7.98 5.24
CA VAL A 101 6.12 -7.93 4.68
C VAL A 101 6.24 -8.90 3.49
N GLU A 102 5.85 -10.16 3.65
CA GLU A 102 5.86 -11.17 2.57
C GLU A 102 5.09 -10.67 1.34
N TYR A 103 3.95 -10.02 1.58
CA TYR A 103 3.12 -9.51 0.49
C TYR A 103 3.70 -8.24 -0.15
N ALA A 104 4.28 -7.33 0.64
CA ALA A 104 4.96 -6.14 0.15
C ALA A 104 6.18 -6.51 -0.70
N GLU A 105 6.91 -7.53 -0.32
CA GLU A 105 8.03 -8.08 -1.11
C GLU A 105 7.57 -8.69 -2.44
N ALA A 106 6.49 -9.49 -2.41
CA ALA A 106 5.92 -10.09 -3.62
C ALA A 106 5.40 -9.03 -4.62
N HIS A 107 4.99 -7.85 -4.13
CA HIS A 107 4.47 -6.74 -4.93
C HIS A 107 5.34 -5.48 -4.82
N ARG A 108 6.64 -5.66 -4.67
CA ARG A 108 7.63 -4.64 -4.34
C ARG A 108 7.48 -3.33 -5.11
N LEU A 109 7.36 -3.39 -6.42
CA LEU A 109 7.30 -2.17 -7.25
C LEU A 109 6.02 -1.35 -7.00
N LEU A 110 4.90 -2.01 -6.74
CA LEU A 110 3.65 -1.33 -6.38
C LEU A 110 3.74 -0.63 -5.02
N PHE A 111 4.32 -1.28 -4.02
CA PHE A 111 4.49 -0.68 -2.71
C PHE A 111 5.54 0.44 -2.73
N LEU A 112 6.59 0.31 -3.55
CA LEU A 112 7.56 1.38 -3.78
C LEU A 112 6.92 2.61 -4.44
N PHE A 113 6.06 2.40 -5.43
CA PHE A 113 5.24 3.46 -6.04
C PHE A 113 4.41 4.16 -4.96
N LEU A 114 3.66 3.40 -4.14
CA LEU A 114 2.83 3.95 -3.08
C LEU A 114 3.65 4.79 -2.08
N ALA A 115 4.78 4.26 -1.63
CA ALA A 115 5.66 4.92 -0.66
C ALA A 115 6.22 6.25 -1.17
N ARG A 116 6.53 6.35 -2.46
CA ARG A 116 7.10 7.55 -3.07
C ARG A 116 6.04 8.58 -3.46
N GLU A 117 4.94 8.11 -4.03
CA GLU A 117 3.94 9.01 -4.62
C GLU A 117 2.98 9.63 -3.60
N GLN A 118 3.01 9.22 -2.33
CA GLN A 118 2.36 10.00 -1.27
C GLN A 118 2.90 11.44 -1.17
N PHE A 119 4.14 11.68 -1.64
CA PHE A 119 4.81 13.00 -1.72
C PHE A 119 5.23 13.33 -3.15
N GLY A 120 4.75 12.59 -4.15
CA GLY A 120 5.14 12.71 -5.55
C GLY A 120 4.69 14.00 -6.23
N GLY A 121 5.17 14.22 -7.46
CA GLY A 121 4.90 15.45 -8.22
C GLY A 121 3.47 15.57 -8.75
N SER A 122 2.78 14.47 -9.11
CA SER A 122 1.41 14.51 -9.60
C SER A 122 0.40 14.75 -8.47
N ALA A 123 -0.35 15.86 -8.55
CA ALA A 123 -1.40 16.19 -7.58
C ALA A 123 -2.54 15.14 -7.59
N ALA A 124 -2.91 14.65 -8.78
CA ALA A 124 -3.97 13.64 -8.92
C ALA A 124 -3.57 12.33 -8.25
N VAL A 125 -2.33 11.88 -8.47
CA VAL A 125 -1.82 10.64 -7.85
C VAL A 125 -1.69 10.80 -6.34
N ARG A 126 -1.12 11.92 -5.84
CA ARG A 126 -1.05 12.18 -4.39
C ARG A 126 -2.41 12.13 -3.71
N GLN A 127 -3.42 12.78 -4.31
CA GLN A 127 -4.78 12.78 -3.77
C GLN A 127 -5.38 11.38 -3.76
N ALA A 128 -5.17 10.60 -4.80
CA ALA A 128 -5.64 9.22 -4.87
C ALA A 128 -4.97 8.35 -3.78
N VAL A 129 -3.65 8.49 -3.57
CA VAL A 129 -2.93 7.79 -2.49
C VAL A 129 -3.48 8.18 -1.12
N ALA A 130 -3.72 9.47 -0.87
CA ALA A 130 -4.32 9.94 0.38
C ALA A 130 -5.72 9.34 0.60
N THR A 131 -6.55 9.27 -0.45
CA THR A 131 -7.88 8.65 -0.39
C THR A 131 -7.79 7.16 -0.05
N VAL A 132 -6.84 6.43 -0.63
CA VAL A 132 -6.60 5.02 -0.32
C VAL A 132 -6.19 4.85 1.15
N GLN A 133 -5.31 5.71 1.68
CA GLN A 133 -4.94 5.68 3.11
C GLN A 133 -6.16 5.90 4.02
N GLN A 134 -7.05 6.85 3.68
CA GLN A 134 -8.28 7.09 4.45
C GLN A 134 -9.21 5.87 4.44
N HIS A 135 -9.36 5.19 3.32
CA HIS A 135 -10.14 3.95 3.26
C HIS A 135 -9.55 2.86 4.17
N PHE A 136 -8.22 2.70 4.21
CA PHE A 136 -7.58 1.73 5.12
C PHE A 136 -7.76 2.10 6.59
N ILE A 137 -7.73 3.39 6.93
CA ILE A 137 -8.01 3.86 8.29
C ILE A 137 -9.44 3.50 8.68
N ALA A 138 -10.42 3.77 7.81
CA ALA A 138 -11.82 3.46 8.08
C ALA A 138 -12.07 1.94 8.21
N ASP A 139 -11.47 1.13 7.33
CA ASP A 139 -11.56 -0.32 7.38
C ASP A 139 -10.95 -0.87 8.69
N LEU A 140 -9.77 -0.39 9.07
CA LEU A 140 -9.11 -0.81 10.31
C LEU A 140 -9.87 -0.34 11.55
N GLN A 141 -10.41 0.89 11.55
CA GLN A 141 -11.27 1.39 12.61
C GLN A 141 -12.47 0.46 12.85
N ALA A 142 -13.13 0.04 11.76
CA ALA A 142 -14.25 -0.90 11.85
C ALA A 142 -13.82 -2.26 12.44
N ASP A 143 -12.64 -2.76 12.07
CA ASP A 143 -12.10 -4.01 12.64
C ASP A 143 -11.75 -3.87 14.12
N LEU A 144 -11.11 -2.76 14.50
CA LEU A 144 -10.76 -2.50 15.91
C LEU A 144 -12.00 -2.36 16.80
N ALA A 145 -13.10 -1.83 16.25
CA ALA A 145 -14.37 -1.72 16.97
C ALA A 145 -14.98 -3.10 17.34
N LEU A 146 -14.60 -4.17 16.64
CA LEU A 146 -15.03 -5.53 16.94
C LEU A 146 -14.18 -6.20 18.04
N SER A 147 -13.08 -5.57 18.45
CA SER A 147 -12.16 -6.15 19.43
C SER A 147 -12.71 -6.04 20.85
N SER A 148 -12.82 -7.17 21.54
CA SER A 148 -13.21 -7.22 22.96
C SER A 148 -12.24 -6.47 23.89
N LYS A 149 -11.01 -6.22 23.44
CA LYS A 149 -9.94 -5.55 24.21
C LYS A 149 -9.97 -4.04 24.13
N LEU A 150 -10.80 -3.46 23.25
CA LEU A 150 -10.85 -2.01 22.95
C LEU A 150 -12.27 -1.43 23.13
N THR A 151 -13.16 -2.14 23.81
CA THR A 151 -14.58 -1.74 24.04
C THR A 151 -14.74 -0.43 24.80
N HIS A 152 -13.70 0.02 25.50
CA HIS A 152 -13.67 1.28 26.22
C HIS A 152 -13.37 2.49 25.32
N LEU A 153 -12.94 2.28 24.07
CA LEU A 153 -12.62 3.34 23.12
C LEU A 153 -13.87 3.77 22.34
N GLY A 154 -14.07 5.08 22.26
CA GLY A 154 -15.09 5.66 21.38
C GLY A 154 -14.64 5.67 19.90
N PRO A 155 -15.58 6.02 18.98
CA PRO A 155 -15.27 6.05 17.54
C PRO A 155 -14.09 6.95 17.17
N ALA A 156 -13.95 8.13 17.81
CA ALA A 156 -12.85 9.06 17.57
C ALA A 156 -11.50 8.50 18.06
N ASP A 157 -11.48 7.80 19.20
CA ASP A 157 -10.26 7.18 19.72
C ASP A 157 -9.82 6.01 18.81
N LEU A 158 -10.77 5.24 18.31
CA LEU A 158 -10.51 4.15 17.35
C LEU A 158 -9.98 4.68 16.01
N GLU A 159 -10.47 5.82 15.54
CA GLU A 159 -9.97 6.49 14.34
C GLU A 159 -8.51 6.94 14.53
N ILE A 160 -8.18 7.54 15.68
CA ILE A 160 -6.79 7.92 16.02
C ILE A 160 -5.90 6.67 16.02
N LEU A 161 -6.32 5.60 16.69
CA LEU A 161 -5.57 4.34 16.78
C LEU A 161 -5.34 3.74 15.40
N ALA A 162 -6.37 3.65 14.56
CA ALA A 162 -6.28 3.16 13.19
C ALA A 162 -5.36 4.04 12.32
N SER A 163 -5.48 5.37 12.46
CA SER A 163 -4.63 6.32 11.75
C SER A 163 -3.15 6.16 12.11
N LEU A 164 -2.83 6.00 13.39
CA LEU A 164 -1.46 5.79 13.85
C LEU A 164 -0.89 4.49 13.28
N ILE A 165 -1.64 3.40 13.30
CA ILE A 165 -1.22 2.11 12.74
C ILE A 165 -0.97 2.23 11.24
N VAL A 166 -1.94 2.73 10.47
CA VAL A 166 -1.83 2.84 9.02
C VAL A 166 -0.66 3.74 8.63
N LYS A 167 -0.52 4.92 9.23
CA LYS A 167 0.58 5.85 8.95
C LYS A 167 1.94 5.25 9.31
N THR A 168 2.04 4.51 10.40
CA THR A 168 3.28 3.81 10.79
C THR A 168 3.66 2.77 9.74
N VAL A 169 2.70 1.97 9.26
CA VAL A 169 2.93 0.99 8.18
C VAL A 169 3.42 1.68 6.91
N PHE A 170 2.74 2.74 6.47
CA PHE A 170 3.12 3.49 5.26
C PHE A 170 4.48 4.17 5.37
N SER A 171 4.83 4.72 6.53
CA SER A 171 6.13 5.35 6.75
C SER A 171 7.29 4.36 6.79
N THR A 172 7.04 3.09 7.09
CA THR A 172 8.06 2.03 7.14
C THR A 172 8.29 1.38 5.76
N LEU A 173 7.35 1.56 4.81
CA LEU A 173 7.47 0.96 3.46
C LEU A 173 8.81 1.23 2.75
N PRO A 174 9.35 2.48 2.72
CA PRO A 174 10.63 2.74 2.06
C PRO A 174 11.80 1.92 2.63
N GLU A 175 11.77 1.66 3.94
CA GLU A 175 12.81 0.89 4.64
C GLU A 175 12.65 -0.62 4.40
N LEU A 176 11.40 -1.09 4.27
CA LEU A 176 11.09 -2.50 3.98
C LEU A 176 11.41 -2.88 2.54
N ILE A 177 11.31 -1.92 1.61
CA ILE A 177 11.40 -2.16 0.16
C ILE A 177 12.60 -1.40 -0.41
N ASN A 178 13.79 -1.53 0.19
CA ASN A 178 14.96 -0.82 -0.30
C ASN A 178 15.34 -1.27 -1.72
N PRO A 179 15.36 -0.34 -2.72
CA PRO A 179 15.71 -0.69 -4.10
C PRO A 179 17.20 -0.98 -4.29
N SER A 180 18.05 -0.63 -3.32
CA SER A 180 19.52 -0.69 -3.45
C SER A 180 20.11 -2.06 -3.09
N ASP A 181 19.34 -2.96 -2.49
CA ASP A 181 19.83 -4.28 -2.12
C ASP A 181 19.41 -5.31 -3.16
N ASP A 182 20.41 -5.99 -3.71
CA ASP A 182 20.23 -7.26 -4.45
C ASP A 182 19.61 -8.37 -3.57
N GLN A 183 19.38 -8.09 -2.30
CA GLN A 183 18.71 -8.98 -1.36
C GLN A 183 17.21 -8.63 -1.27
N PRO A 184 16.32 -9.59 -1.57
CA PRO A 184 14.87 -9.35 -1.66
C PRO A 184 14.15 -9.24 -0.32
N THR A 185 14.84 -9.28 0.81
CA THR A 185 14.22 -9.39 2.14
C THR A 185 14.42 -8.16 2.98
N ALA A 186 13.32 -7.65 3.56
CA ALA A 186 13.36 -6.66 4.62
C ALA A 186 14.33 -7.11 5.73
N SER A 187 15.20 -6.21 6.20
CA SER A 187 16.14 -6.59 7.25
C SER A 187 15.36 -7.04 8.51
N PRO A 188 15.81 -8.10 9.21
CA PRO A 188 15.17 -8.53 10.46
C PRO A 188 15.03 -7.39 11.48
N GLY A 189 15.93 -6.43 11.47
CA GLY A 189 15.89 -5.24 12.32
C GLY A 189 14.72 -4.31 11.96
N THR A 190 14.47 -4.05 10.68
CA THR A 190 13.34 -3.22 10.23
C THR A 190 12.00 -3.85 10.57
N VAL A 191 11.87 -5.18 10.38
CA VAL A 191 10.66 -5.93 10.76
C VAL A 191 10.40 -5.85 12.26
N SER A 192 11.44 -6.09 13.09
CA SER A 192 11.32 -5.99 14.55
C SER A 192 10.92 -4.58 15.01
N GLN A 193 11.51 -3.54 14.44
CA GLN A 193 11.15 -2.15 14.75
C GLN A 193 9.71 -1.85 14.39
N MET A 194 9.21 -2.35 13.26
CA MET A 194 7.81 -2.20 12.88
C MET A 194 6.89 -2.89 13.90
N GLU A 195 7.21 -4.12 14.30
CA GLU A 195 6.46 -4.83 15.33
C GLU A 195 6.42 -4.06 16.65
N ASP A 196 7.55 -3.52 17.09
CA ASP A 196 7.65 -2.77 18.35
C ASP A 196 6.85 -1.46 18.30
N LYS A 197 6.91 -0.73 17.18
CA LYS A 197 6.08 0.46 16.96
C LYS A 197 4.58 0.12 17.05
N LEU A 198 4.14 -0.95 16.39
CA LEU A 198 2.75 -1.38 16.41
C LEU A 198 2.31 -1.89 17.79
N ARG A 199 3.19 -2.61 18.51
CA ARG A 199 2.93 -3.02 19.91
C ARG A 199 2.76 -1.80 20.82
N PHE A 200 3.66 -0.82 20.70
CA PHE A 200 3.57 0.41 21.50
C PHE A 200 2.26 1.15 21.27
N ILE A 201 1.85 1.32 20.00
CA ILE A 201 0.59 1.95 19.62
C ILE A 201 -0.60 1.20 20.22
N LEU A 202 -0.64 -0.13 20.08
CA LEU A 202 -1.74 -0.95 20.59
C LEU A 202 -1.80 -1.03 22.12
N ILE A 203 -0.65 -1.05 22.79
CA ILE A 203 -0.57 -0.97 24.25
C ILE A 203 -1.08 0.40 24.70
N GLY A 204 -0.65 1.49 24.04
CA GLY A 204 -1.16 2.83 24.28
C GLY A 204 -2.69 2.89 24.17
N GLY A 205 -3.25 2.33 23.08
CA GLY A 205 -4.70 2.26 22.87
C GLY A 205 -5.45 1.49 23.98
N LYS A 206 -4.89 0.38 24.46
CA LYS A 206 -5.49 -0.40 25.56
C LYS A 206 -5.58 0.34 26.88
N HIS A 207 -4.67 1.27 27.13
CA HIS A 207 -4.59 2.06 28.38
C HIS A 207 -5.09 3.49 28.21
N TRP A 208 -5.52 3.85 27.01
CA TRP A 208 -6.04 5.17 26.69
C TRP A 208 -7.37 5.41 27.43
N ARG A 209 -7.48 6.56 28.10
CA ARG A 209 -8.69 6.92 28.89
C ARG A 209 -9.79 7.58 28.07
N GLY A 210 -9.56 7.78 26.75
CA GLY A 210 -10.49 8.39 25.82
C GLY A 210 -10.41 9.93 25.79
N ILE A 211 -10.75 10.51 24.64
CA ILE A 211 -10.83 11.98 24.47
C ILE A 211 -11.96 12.55 25.33
N ALA A 212 -13.06 11.79 25.51
CA ALA A 212 -14.22 12.21 26.31
C ALA A 212 -13.93 12.30 27.81
N ALA A 213 -12.87 11.66 28.32
CA ALA A 213 -12.48 11.72 29.73
C ALA A 213 -11.75 13.01 30.14
N GLY A 214 -11.71 13.99 29.26
CA GLY A 214 -11.00 15.27 29.45
C GLY A 214 -9.56 15.16 28.94
N ARG A 215 -9.09 16.26 28.33
CA ARG A 215 -7.68 16.43 28.01
C ARG A 215 -6.87 16.02 29.24
N ILE A 216 -5.86 15.18 29.03
CA ILE A 216 -4.85 14.92 30.06
C ILE A 216 -4.42 16.29 30.54
N ALA A 217 -4.71 16.63 31.80
CA ALA A 217 -4.16 17.81 32.39
C ALA A 217 -2.64 17.68 32.28
N ASP A 218 -2.01 18.61 31.58
CA ASP A 218 -0.55 18.71 31.53
C ASP A 218 -0.07 18.88 33.00
N GLU A 219 0.41 17.79 33.60
CA GLU A 219 1.22 17.80 34.81
C GLU A 219 2.70 17.65 34.41
#